data_164e461924cb704739387bced1e00e6a
#
_entry.id   164e461924cb704739387bced1e00e6a
#
_cell.length_a   1.000
_cell.length_b   1.000
_cell.length_c   1.000
_cell.angle_alpha   90.00
_cell.angle_beta   90.00
_cell.angle_gamma   90.00
#
_symmetry.space_group_name_H-M   'P 1'
#
loop_
_entity.id
_entity.type
_entity.pdbx_description
1 polymer ?
#
loop_
_entity_poly.entity_id
_entity_poly.type
_entity_poly.pdbx_seq_one_letter_code
_entity_poly.pdbx_strand_id
1 'polypeptide(L)'
;LLNCDDHQKVLAKMGRDISEARPDITHQCLLTLLDSPLNKAGLLQVYIHTSKGVLIEVNPQVQIPRTFKRFSGLMVQLLHRLSIRSIKGSEKLLRVIKNPVTDYFPANTHKITLSYNAPVQRLSSYLATIPSDRSIAVFVGAMAHGEDNFADEFVDEKISISEYSLSASVACGKFCCSLEDLWGIV
;
A
#
# COMPACT_ATOMS: atom_id res chain seq x y z
N LEU A 1 -12.99 -13.46 1.30
CA LEU A 1 -12.28 -12.43 2.05
C LEU A 1 -13.27 -11.69 2.96
N LEU A 2 -12.97 -11.68 4.27
CA LEU A 2 -13.84 -11.01 5.23
C LEU A 2 -13.88 -9.51 4.96
N ASN A 3 -15.08 -8.94 4.99
CA ASN A 3 -15.30 -7.51 4.84
C ASN A 3 -16.48 -7.03 5.71
N CYS A 4 -16.51 -5.72 5.99
CA CYS A 4 -17.48 -5.12 6.90
C CYS A 4 -18.92 -5.12 6.38
N ASP A 5 -19.13 -5.24 5.08
CA ASP A 5 -20.47 -5.20 4.48
C ASP A 5 -21.15 -6.57 4.53
N ASP A 6 -20.46 -7.59 4.04
CA ASP A 6 -21.04 -8.93 3.83
C ASP A 6 -20.92 -9.85 5.05
N HIS A 7 -19.99 -9.58 5.98
CA HIS A 7 -19.57 -10.52 7.01
C HIS A 7 -19.75 -10.02 8.46
N GLN A 8 -20.63 -9.06 8.69
CA GLN A 8 -20.85 -8.46 10.02
C GLN A 8 -21.16 -9.52 11.09
N LYS A 9 -22.06 -10.47 10.79
CA LYS A 9 -22.43 -11.53 11.73
C LYS A 9 -21.26 -12.47 12.03
N VAL A 10 -20.43 -12.76 11.04
CA VAL A 10 -19.24 -13.62 11.20
C VAL A 10 -18.20 -12.91 12.06
N LEU A 11 -17.94 -11.65 11.79
CA LEU A 11 -16.99 -10.82 12.54
C LEU A 11 -17.43 -10.71 14.01
N ALA A 12 -18.73 -10.44 14.26
CA ALA A 12 -19.27 -10.38 15.61
C ALA A 12 -19.09 -11.69 16.38
N LYS A 13 -19.34 -12.85 15.72
CA LYS A 13 -19.10 -14.18 16.33
C LYS A 13 -17.63 -14.45 16.64
N MET A 14 -16.72 -13.84 15.87
CA MET A 14 -15.27 -13.93 16.09
C MET A 14 -14.76 -12.92 17.14
N GLY A 15 -15.62 -12.07 17.70
CA GLY A 15 -15.24 -10.98 18.60
C GLY A 15 -14.38 -9.90 17.94
N ARG A 16 -14.50 -9.76 16.62
CA ARG A 16 -13.73 -8.76 15.85
C ARG A 16 -14.60 -7.56 15.50
N ASP A 17 -14.01 -6.38 15.59
CA ASP A 17 -14.64 -5.14 15.12
C ASP A 17 -14.76 -5.14 13.58
N ILE A 18 -15.88 -4.66 13.07
CA ILE A 18 -16.12 -4.56 11.62
C ILE A 18 -15.12 -3.63 10.94
N SER A 19 -14.63 -2.63 11.66
CA SER A 19 -13.61 -1.68 11.14
C SER A 19 -12.25 -2.32 10.87
N GLU A 20 -11.97 -3.49 11.45
CA GLU A 20 -10.76 -4.27 11.18
C GLU A 20 -10.81 -5.04 9.85
N ALA A 21 -11.99 -5.16 9.25
CA ALA A 21 -12.22 -5.93 8.02
C ALA A 21 -12.57 -5.00 6.87
N ARG A 22 -11.62 -4.18 6.47
CA ARG A 22 -11.74 -3.19 5.40
C ARG A 22 -10.74 -3.42 4.25
N PRO A 23 -10.78 -4.60 3.59
CA PRO A 23 -9.93 -4.87 2.42
C PRO A 23 -10.27 -3.99 1.21
N ASP A 24 -11.42 -3.35 1.19
CA ASP A 24 -11.83 -2.34 0.21
C ASP A 24 -10.89 -1.14 0.20
N ILE A 25 -10.37 -0.73 1.35
CA ILE A 25 -9.38 0.37 1.43
C ILE A 25 -8.08 -0.01 0.71
N THR A 26 -7.57 -1.21 0.95
CA THR A 26 -6.40 -1.74 0.22
C THR A 26 -6.68 -1.81 -1.28
N HIS A 27 -7.87 -2.25 -1.68
CA HIS A 27 -8.27 -2.30 -3.08
C HIS A 27 -8.21 -0.92 -3.75
N GLN A 28 -8.76 0.10 -3.11
CA GLN A 28 -8.72 1.48 -3.60
C GLN A 28 -7.28 2.01 -3.71
N CYS A 29 -6.43 1.73 -2.73
CA CYS A 29 -5.02 2.10 -2.79
C CYS A 29 -4.31 1.45 -3.98
N LEU A 30 -4.53 0.16 -4.21
CA LEU A 30 -3.94 -0.56 -5.33
C LEU A 30 -4.40 0.00 -6.68
N LEU A 31 -5.68 0.31 -6.84
CA LEU A 31 -6.19 0.90 -8.07
C LEU A 31 -5.53 2.26 -8.35
N THR A 32 -5.36 3.08 -7.33
CA THR A 32 -4.68 4.39 -7.45
C THR A 32 -3.20 4.21 -7.81
N LEU A 33 -2.48 3.35 -7.09
CA LEU A 33 -1.04 3.18 -7.26
C LEU A 33 -0.70 2.56 -8.62
N LEU A 34 -1.39 1.49 -9.02
CA LEU A 34 -1.07 0.75 -10.24
C LEU A 34 -1.48 1.48 -11.52
N ASP A 35 -2.46 2.39 -11.44
CA ASP A 35 -2.84 3.24 -12.56
C ASP A 35 -1.98 4.50 -12.70
N SER A 36 -1.15 4.81 -11.71
CA SER A 36 -0.33 6.04 -11.74
C SER A 36 0.68 6.05 -12.89
N PRO A 37 0.97 7.21 -13.48
CA PRO A 37 2.10 7.36 -14.39
C PRO A 37 3.42 6.91 -13.78
N LEU A 38 3.61 7.11 -12.47
CA LEU A 38 4.78 6.63 -11.73
C LEU A 38 4.98 5.13 -11.89
N ASN A 39 3.91 4.34 -11.72
CA ASN A 39 3.94 2.89 -11.92
C ASN A 39 4.18 2.53 -13.39
N LYS A 40 3.52 3.23 -14.33
CA LYS A 40 3.68 2.98 -15.77
C LYS A 40 5.11 3.28 -16.25
N ALA A 41 5.78 4.23 -15.63
CA ALA A 41 7.18 4.55 -15.88
C ALA A 41 8.17 3.51 -15.28
N GLY A 42 7.68 2.52 -14.55
CA GLY A 42 8.52 1.46 -13.95
C GLY A 42 9.25 1.92 -12.68
N LEU A 43 8.78 2.96 -12.01
CA LEU A 43 9.44 3.56 -10.85
C LEU A 43 8.72 3.29 -9.52
N LEU A 44 7.75 2.38 -9.52
CA LEU A 44 6.99 2.02 -8.32
C LEU A 44 7.02 0.52 -8.08
N GLN A 45 7.27 0.13 -6.83
CA GLN A 45 7.05 -1.23 -6.34
C GLN A 45 6.08 -1.18 -5.16
N VAL A 46 5.05 -2.01 -5.20
CA VAL A 46 4.02 -2.08 -4.15
C VAL A 46 4.14 -3.39 -3.39
N TYR A 47 4.07 -3.29 -2.07
CA TYR A 47 3.93 -4.41 -1.14
C TYR A 47 2.67 -4.21 -0.29
N ILE A 48 2.03 -5.32 0.09
CA ILE A 48 0.92 -5.32 1.05
C ILE A 48 1.36 -6.12 2.27
N HIS A 49 1.29 -5.51 3.43
CA HIS A 49 1.51 -6.19 4.70
C HIS A 49 0.19 -6.29 5.45
N THR A 50 -0.30 -7.51 5.65
CA THR A 50 -1.59 -7.73 6.31
C THR A 50 -1.45 -7.67 7.83
N SER A 51 -2.56 -7.44 8.52
CA SER A 51 -2.62 -7.48 9.99
C SER A 51 -2.26 -8.85 10.58
N LYS A 52 -2.31 -9.91 9.77
CA LYS A 52 -1.89 -11.27 10.13
C LYS A 52 -0.41 -11.55 9.83
N GLY A 53 0.35 -10.55 9.44
CA GLY A 53 1.78 -10.67 9.16
C GLY A 53 2.11 -11.28 7.80
N VAL A 54 1.17 -11.40 6.89
CA VAL A 54 1.43 -11.88 5.52
C VAL A 54 1.95 -10.73 4.68
N LEU A 55 3.10 -10.92 4.03
CA LEU A 55 3.70 -9.95 3.12
C LEU A 55 3.47 -10.39 1.67
N ILE A 56 2.91 -9.49 0.86
CA ILE A 56 2.56 -9.75 -0.54
C ILE A 56 3.34 -8.78 -1.43
N GLU A 57 4.06 -9.31 -2.40
CA GLU A 57 4.68 -8.54 -3.47
C GLU A 57 3.70 -8.41 -4.63
N VAL A 58 3.50 -7.20 -5.10
CA VAL A 58 2.62 -6.86 -6.21
C VAL A 58 3.47 -6.54 -7.43
N ASN A 59 3.36 -7.35 -8.49
CA ASN A 59 4.04 -7.06 -9.75
C ASN A 59 3.46 -5.76 -10.35
N PRO A 60 4.30 -4.80 -10.76
CA PRO A 60 3.85 -3.54 -11.35
C PRO A 60 2.92 -3.68 -12.57
N GLN A 61 2.99 -4.79 -13.27
CA GLN A 61 2.18 -5.06 -14.46
C GLN A 61 0.86 -5.80 -14.18
N VAL A 62 0.59 -6.13 -12.92
CA VAL A 62 -0.67 -6.81 -12.57
C VAL A 62 -1.86 -5.89 -12.85
N GLN A 63 -2.89 -6.45 -13.46
CA GLN A 63 -4.17 -5.77 -13.62
C GLN A 63 -5.10 -6.17 -12.49
N ILE A 64 -5.21 -5.31 -11.50
CA ILE A 64 -6.12 -5.53 -10.38
C ILE A 64 -7.58 -5.39 -10.85
N PRO A 65 -8.46 -6.34 -10.49
CA PRO A 65 -9.88 -6.22 -10.82
C PRO A 65 -10.48 -4.92 -10.31
N ARG A 66 -11.27 -4.25 -11.16
CA ARG A 66 -11.87 -2.94 -10.83
C ARG A 66 -12.99 -3.05 -9.80
N THR A 67 -13.67 -4.18 -9.72
CA THR A 67 -14.73 -4.40 -8.73
C THR A 67 -14.17 -5.11 -7.50
N PHE A 68 -14.63 -4.69 -6.33
CA PHE A 68 -14.19 -5.27 -5.06
C PHE A 68 -14.48 -6.78 -4.97
N LYS A 69 -15.64 -7.23 -5.47
CA LYS A 69 -16.02 -8.66 -5.46
C LYS A 69 -14.99 -9.52 -6.19
N ARG A 70 -14.56 -9.10 -7.36
CA ARG A 70 -13.53 -9.82 -8.14
C ARG A 70 -12.16 -9.73 -7.49
N PHE A 71 -11.81 -8.58 -6.96
CA PHE A 71 -10.57 -8.39 -6.18
C PHE A 71 -10.55 -9.32 -4.96
N SER A 72 -11.65 -9.40 -4.21
CA SER A 72 -11.79 -10.28 -3.06
C SER A 72 -11.54 -11.75 -3.43
N GLY A 73 -12.12 -12.21 -4.54
CA GLY A 73 -11.89 -13.57 -5.05
C GLY A 73 -10.44 -13.84 -5.42
N LEU A 74 -9.78 -12.86 -6.06
CA LEU A 74 -8.36 -12.95 -6.40
C LEU A 74 -7.48 -13.06 -5.16
N MET A 75 -7.75 -12.26 -4.13
CA MET A 75 -6.99 -12.28 -2.87
C MET A 75 -7.17 -13.59 -2.09
N VAL A 76 -8.37 -14.15 -2.08
CA VAL A 76 -8.62 -15.48 -1.50
C VAL A 76 -7.79 -16.54 -2.23
N GLN A 77 -7.78 -16.51 -3.55
CA GLN A 77 -6.98 -17.43 -4.36
C GLN A 77 -5.47 -17.26 -4.08
N LEU A 78 -4.99 -16.02 -3.95
CA LEU A 78 -3.60 -15.74 -3.60
C LEU A 78 -3.22 -16.35 -2.25
N LEU A 79 -4.04 -16.16 -1.23
CA LEU A 79 -3.76 -16.66 0.13
C LEU A 79 -3.79 -18.20 0.20
N HIS A 80 -4.55 -18.86 -0.67
CA HIS A 80 -4.55 -20.31 -0.79
C HIS A 80 -3.34 -20.85 -1.56
N ARG A 81 -3.01 -20.24 -2.68
CA ARG A 81 -1.99 -20.72 -3.62
C ARG A 81 -0.60 -20.11 -3.38
N LEU A 82 -0.53 -19.06 -2.58
CA LEU A 82 0.66 -18.25 -2.26
C LEU A 82 1.27 -17.51 -3.46
N SER A 83 0.75 -17.72 -4.67
CA SER A 83 1.13 -16.96 -5.85
C SER A 83 0.04 -17.01 -6.91
N ILE A 84 -0.08 -15.93 -7.67
CA ILE A 84 -0.92 -15.85 -8.87
C ILE A 84 0.01 -15.60 -10.06
N ARG A 85 -0.13 -16.40 -11.10
CA ARG A 85 0.66 -16.30 -12.33
C ARG A 85 -0.15 -15.71 -13.48
N SER A 86 0.55 -15.13 -14.43
CA SER A 86 -0.04 -14.73 -15.72
C SER A 86 -0.60 -15.95 -16.46
N ILE A 87 -1.72 -15.77 -17.14
CA ILE A 87 -2.34 -16.82 -17.97
C ILE A 87 -1.44 -17.19 -19.15
N LYS A 88 -0.69 -16.22 -19.67
CA LYS A 88 0.13 -16.37 -20.89
C LYS A 88 1.63 -16.59 -20.61
N GLY A 89 2.03 -16.71 -19.34
CA GLY A 89 3.45 -16.80 -19.00
C GLY A 89 3.71 -17.40 -17.63
N SER A 90 4.98 -17.53 -17.29
CA SER A 90 5.44 -18.02 -16.00
C SER A 90 5.56 -16.92 -14.95
N GLU A 91 5.33 -15.67 -15.34
CA GLU A 91 5.50 -14.51 -14.48
C GLU A 91 4.51 -14.52 -13.32
N LYS A 92 4.99 -14.28 -12.11
CA LYS A 92 4.15 -14.15 -10.91
C LYS A 92 3.66 -12.71 -10.81
N LEU A 93 2.34 -12.53 -10.86
CA LEU A 93 1.68 -11.22 -10.75
C LEU A 93 1.47 -10.80 -9.30
N LEU A 94 1.19 -11.75 -8.42
CA LEU A 94 1.08 -11.58 -6.99
C LEU A 94 1.76 -12.77 -6.31
N ARG A 95 2.51 -12.52 -5.26
CA ARG A 95 3.12 -13.60 -4.48
C ARG A 95 3.27 -13.23 -3.01
N VAL A 96 3.05 -14.23 -2.17
CA VAL A 96 3.40 -14.15 -0.75
C VAL A 96 4.90 -14.35 -0.61
N ILE A 97 5.57 -13.47 0.11
CA ILE A 97 7.01 -13.45 0.33
C ILE A 97 7.35 -13.43 1.82
N LYS A 98 8.59 -13.67 2.17
CA LYS A 98 9.05 -13.68 3.56
C LYS A 98 9.16 -12.27 4.13
N ASN A 99 8.85 -12.11 5.40
CA ASN A 99 9.15 -10.90 6.17
C ASN A 99 10.65 -10.82 6.53
N PRO A 100 11.18 -9.63 6.83
CA PRO A 100 10.53 -8.32 6.80
C PRO A 100 10.55 -7.68 5.40
N VAL A 101 9.65 -6.71 5.17
CA VAL A 101 9.57 -5.98 3.89
C VAL A 101 10.86 -5.21 3.60
N THR A 102 11.55 -4.76 4.63
CA THR A 102 12.80 -3.99 4.50
C THR A 102 13.93 -4.76 3.81
N ASP A 103 13.91 -6.09 3.80
CA ASP A 103 14.89 -6.93 3.09
C ASP A 103 14.81 -6.76 1.56
N TYR A 104 13.69 -6.25 1.05
CA TYR A 104 13.44 -6.04 -0.38
C TYR A 104 13.70 -4.62 -0.85
N PHE A 105 14.02 -3.72 0.06
CA PHE A 105 14.31 -2.33 -0.30
C PHE A 105 15.75 -2.21 -0.81
N PRO A 106 15.99 -1.31 -1.78
CA PRO A 106 17.34 -0.93 -2.15
C PRO A 106 18.14 -0.43 -0.93
N ALA A 107 19.45 -0.61 -0.98
CA ALA A 107 20.32 -0.02 0.02
C ALA A 107 20.12 1.49 0.11
N ASN A 108 20.22 2.05 1.31
CA ASN A 108 20.08 3.48 1.55
C ASN A 108 18.68 4.04 1.23
N THR A 109 17.62 3.22 1.33
CA THR A 109 16.24 3.67 1.16
C THR A 109 15.82 4.59 2.31
N HIS A 110 15.25 5.74 1.98
CA HIS A 110 14.61 6.64 2.96
C HIS A 110 13.19 6.16 3.26
N LYS A 111 12.93 5.78 4.51
CA LYS A 111 11.68 5.15 4.93
C LYS A 111 10.81 6.12 5.71
N ILE A 112 9.58 6.33 5.25
CA ILE A 112 8.63 7.32 5.79
C ILE A 112 7.33 6.61 6.14
N THR A 113 6.74 6.96 7.28
CA THR A 113 5.34 6.62 7.58
C THR A 113 4.51 7.88 7.72
N LEU A 114 3.23 7.76 7.44
CA LEU A 114 2.27 8.86 7.53
C LEU A 114 1.53 8.83 8.86
N SER A 115 1.40 9.99 9.48
CA SER A 115 0.64 10.18 10.71
C SER A 115 -0.09 11.52 10.66
N TYR A 116 -1.37 11.51 11.05
CA TYR A 116 -2.13 12.75 11.19
C TYR A 116 -1.56 13.68 12.28
N ASN A 117 -0.97 13.09 13.32
CA ASN A 117 -0.45 13.83 14.48
C ASN A 117 0.99 14.32 14.32
N ALA A 118 1.68 13.94 13.26
CA ALA A 118 3.04 14.38 13.00
C ALA A 118 3.06 15.82 12.43
N PRO A 119 4.22 16.50 12.42
CA PRO A 119 4.34 17.80 11.79
C PRO A 119 3.95 17.76 10.33
N VAL A 120 3.09 18.72 9.90
CA VAL A 120 2.63 18.82 8.53
C VAL A 120 3.78 19.30 7.64
N GLN A 121 4.03 18.54 6.58
CA GLN A 121 5.01 18.87 5.56
C GLN A 121 4.30 19.15 4.22
N ARG A 122 4.72 20.19 3.51
CA ARG A 122 4.34 20.35 2.11
C ARG A 122 5.08 19.28 1.31
N LEU A 123 4.36 18.30 0.78
CA LEU A 123 4.95 17.09 0.23
C LEU A 123 5.96 17.36 -0.89
N SER A 124 5.67 18.32 -1.80
CA SER A 124 6.60 18.70 -2.87
C SER A 124 7.92 19.25 -2.35
N SER A 125 7.89 20.09 -1.31
CA SER A 125 9.08 20.64 -0.69
C SER A 125 9.84 19.58 0.11
N TYR A 126 9.14 18.75 0.83
CA TYR A 126 9.73 17.66 1.61
C TYR A 126 10.46 16.64 0.73
N LEU A 127 9.83 16.16 -0.32
CA LEU A 127 10.43 15.18 -1.22
C LEU A 127 11.67 15.72 -1.93
N ALA A 128 11.69 17.01 -2.24
CA ALA A 128 12.86 17.69 -2.85
C ALA A 128 14.09 17.71 -1.93
N THR A 129 13.92 17.53 -0.60
CA THR A 129 15.04 17.47 0.36
C THR A 129 15.73 16.10 0.39
N ILE A 130 15.09 15.07 -0.14
CA ILE A 130 15.64 13.72 -0.15
C ILE A 130 16.65 13.62 -1.30
N PRO A 131 17.88 13.16 -1.05
CA PRO A 131 18.89 13.02 -2.10
C PRO A 131 18.39 12.17 -3.27
N SER A 132 18.67 12.58 -4.49
CA SER A 132 18.16 11.95 -5.73
C SER A 132 18.69 10.53 -5.98
N ASP A 133 19.76 10.12 -5.30
CA ASP A 133 20.33 8.78 -5.35
C ASP A 133 19.69 7.81 -4.34
N ARG A 134 18.76 8.28 -3.51
CA ARG A 134 18.05 7.46 -2.52
C ARG A 134 16.69 7.00 -3.05
N SER A 135 16.38 5.73 -2.86
CA SER A 135 15.00 5.23 -2.98
C SER A 135 14.15 5.69 -1.80
N ILE A 136 12.86 5.80 -2.04
CA ILE A 136 11.89 6.25 -1.02
C ILE A 136 10.89 5.13 -0.79
N ALA A 137 10.73 4.73 0.46
CA ALA A 137 9.69 3.79 0.88
C ALA A 137 8.66 4.53 1.75
N VAL A 138 7.40 4.42 1.39
CA VAL A 138 6.29 5.05 2.11
C VAL A 138 5.38 3.98 2.69
N PHE A 139 5.16 4.02 3.99
CA PHE A 139 4.24 3.14 4.70
C PHE A 139 2.90 3.85 4.88
N VAL A 140 1.85 3.30 4.29
CA VAL A 140 0.50 3.85 4.33
C VAL A 140 -0.43 2.89 5.04
N GLY A 141 -1.13 3.37 6.06
CA GLY A 141 -2.13 2.59 6.80
C GLY A 141 -3.43 2.45 5.99
N ALA A 142 -3.65 1.30 5.39
CA ALA A 142 -4.88 0.97 4.68
C ALA A 142 -5.93 0.43 5.65
N MET A 143 -6.35 1.24 6.62
CA MET A 143 -7.24 0.91 7.72
C MET A 143 -8.34 1.95 7.84
N ALA A 144 -9.53 1.55 8.33
CA ALA A 144 -10.60 2.49 8.65
C ALA A 144 -10.25 3.33 9.89
N HIS A 145 -9.76 2.66 10.91
CA HIS A 145 -9.29 3.22 12.17
C HIS A 145 -8.09 2.41 12.65
N GLY A 146 -7.27 3.00 13.48
CA GLY A 146 -6.14 2.33 14.08
C GLY A 146 -5.04 3.30 14.48
N GLU A 147 -4.12 2.82 15.27
CA GLU A 147 -2.91 3.56 15.61
C GLU A 147 -1.98 3.63 14.41
N ASP A 148 -1.29 4.74 14.30
CA ASP A 148 -0.35 4.99 13.19
C ASP A 148 1.09 4.54 13.51
N ASN A 149 1.22 3.66 14.52
CA ASN A 149 2.51 3.16 15.01
C ASN A 149 2.97 1.85 14.34
N PHE A 150 2.19 1.30 13.41
CA PHE A 150 2.45 -0.01 12.78
C PHE A 150 3.79 -0.11 12.05
N ALA A 151 4.37 1.02 11.63
CA ALA A 151 5.63 1.07 10.91
C ALA A 151 6.78 1.70 11.71
N ASP A 152 6.58 2.07 12.98
CA ASP A 152 7.54 2.85 13.77
C ASP A 152 8.92 2.19 13.87
N GLU A 153 8.99 0.88 13.93
CA GLU A 153 10.26 0.14 14.00
C GLU A 153 11.03 0.08 12.67
N PHE A 154 10.39 0.44 11.55
CA PHE A 154 10.99 0.34 10.21
C PHE A 154 11.38 1.69 9.62
N VAL A 155 10.84 2.80 10.12
CA VAL A 155 10.92 4.10 9.45
C VAL A 155 12.00 5.00 10.02
N ASP A 156 12.52 5.85 9.15
CA ASP A 156 13.44 6.93 9.50
C ASP A 156 12.67 8.15 10.01
N GLU A 157 11.45 8.36 9.50
CA GLU A 157 10.69 9.57 9.73
C GLU A 157 9.18 9.32 9.69
N LYS A 158 8.46 10.10 10.51
CA LYS A 158 6.99 10.14 10.54
C LYS A 158 6.54 11.56 10.20
N ILE A 159 5.72 11.71 9.15
CA ILE A 159 5.25 13.01 8.67
C ILE A 159 3.74 13.04 8.48
N SER A 160 3.15 14.23 8.56
CA SER A 160 1.82 14.51 8.04
C SER A 160 1.92 15.25 6.70
N ILE A 161 1.05 14.94 5.77
CA ILE A 161 1.02 15.57 4.43
C ILE A 161 -0.18 16.47 4.22
N SER A 162 -0.99 16.66 5.25
CA SER A 162 -2.20 17.49 5.20
C SER A 162 -2.64 17.92 6.60
N GLU A 163 -3.22 19.10 6.70
CA GLU A 163 -3.94 19.56 7.88
C GLU A 163 -5.31 18.87 8.04
N TYR A 164 -5.74 18.16 7.00
CA TYR A 164 -7.02 17.44 6.98
C TYR A 164 -6.79 15.93 6.99
N SER A 165 -7.75 15.21 7.56
CA SER A 165 -7.74 13.75 7.50
C SER A 165 -7.96 13.28 6.07
N LEU A 166 -7.07 12.44 5.56
CA LEU A 166 -7.12 11.89 4.21
C LEU A 166 -7.44 10.39 4.24
N SER A 167 -8.17 9.93 3.23
CA SER A 167 -8.24 8.50 2.97
C SER A 167 -6.87 7.96 2.50
N ALA A 168 -6.61 6.69 2.75
CA ALA A 168 -5.35 6.06 2.36
C ALA A 168 -5.08 6.16 0.85
N SER A 169 -6.11 5.99 0.02
CA SER A 169 -5.98 6.08 -1.44
C SER A 169 -5.64 7.50 -1.90
N VAL A 170 -6.19 8.53 -1.26
CA VAL A 170 -5.84 9.93 -1.56
C VAL A 170 -4.38 10.21 -1.16
N ALA A 171 -3.93 9.72 -0.01
CA ALA A 171 -2.54 9.83 0.39
C ALA A 171 -1.59 9.17 -0.63
N CYS A 172 -1.92 7.96 -1.09
CA CYS A 172 -1.18 7.28 -2.16
C CYS A 172 -1.12 8.14 -3.44
N GLY A 173 -2.24 8.69 -3.86
CA GLY A 173 -2.32 9.56 -5.04
C GLY A 173 -1.47 10.82 -4.91
N LYS A 174 -1.46 11.46 -3.75
CA LYS A 174 -0.64 12.65 -3.49
C LYS A 174 0.86 12.35 -3.59
N PHE A 175 1.31 11.21 -3.08
CA PHE A 175 2.70 10.78 -3.23
C PHE A 175 3.04 10.53 -4.70
N CYS A 176 2.21 9.79 -5.43
CA CYS A 176 2.44 9.54 -6.85
C CYS A 176 2.56 10.85 -7.63
N CYS A 177 1.58 11.75 -7.50
CA CYS A 177 1.59 13.03 -8.21
C CYS A 177 2.81 13.89 -7.86
N SER A 178 3.18 13.96 -6.59
CA SER A 178 4.32 14.77 -6.16
C SER A 178 5.66 14.21 -6.65
N LEU A 179 5.82 12.90 -6.70
CA LEU A 179 7.01 12.25 -7.25
C LEU A 179 7.07 12.35 -8.77
N GLU A 180 5.93 12.24 -9.45
CA GLU A 180 5.83 12.46 -10.91
C GLU A 180 6.30 13.86 -11.26
N ASP A 181 5.80 14.87 -10.56
CA ASP A 181 6.22 16.26 -10.77
C ASP A 181 7.72 16.44 -10.49
N LEU A 182 8.22 15.90 -9.40
CA LEU A 182 9.64 16.01 -9.01
C LEU A 182 10.58 15.34 -10.02
N TRP A 183 10.17 14.20 -10.57
CA TRP A 183 10.98 13.39 -11.48
C TRP A 183 10.66 13.62 -12.97
N GLY A 184 9.78 14.56 -13.27
CA GLY A 184 9.43 14.92 -14.64
C GLY A 184 8.71 13.81 -15.41
N ILE A 185 7.88 13.03 -14.73
CA ILE A 185 7.05 11.96 -15.33
C ILE A 185 5.71 12.58 -15.74
N VAL A 186 5.34 12.40 -17.00
CA VAL A 186 4.11 12.95 -17.60
C VAL A 186 3.19 11.84 -18.07
#